data_5b1d7ee1a2c656bf1641a1d9bd46a778
#
_entry.id   5b1d7ee1a2c656bf1641a1d9bd46a778
#
_cell.length_a   1.000
_cell.length_b   1.000
_cell.length_c   1.000
_cell.angle_alpha   90.00
_cell.angle_beta   90.00
_cell.angle_gamma   90.00
#
_symmetry.space_group_name_H-M   'P 1'
#
loop_
_entity.id
_entity.type
_entity.pdbx_description
1 polymer ?
#
loop_
_entity_poly.entity_id
_entity_poly.type
_entity_poly.pdbx_seq_one_letter_code
_entity_poly.pdbx_strand_id
1 'polypeptide(L)'
;MFGKVINKNLISIGFKNALRDSKNIILIVLIGFILSIIMICFSFKSSLNEYWNGSILKLVDYRTYIVKYDPSKYNKENAIKKLKEYEHVEEVFDESSYFISMKVDDKSFVNDNNKNGIFLVGTVSDPIKLSDGKNLNSISNNEYPIICSKQFYPFVENEQKDYNVSKAIDISNKVGKNINLSFITSNTKEKFKIVGLYDAKENHTEGNLCYTRHDIVKKLNNKYQFDVYNENNEENNIVYMTIDNVKNEQNVIKTFENSGFSLISATLNLNKTLGNQVSCIILIICIVIMILSLSILIYIILKSIDRRNKNHMLLKSIGYSNNEVVNVFTIEIFFEFILSLFFSILLFSMFKNILQTFYIS
;
A
#
# COMPACT_ATOMS: atom_id res chain seq x y z
N MET A 1 44.25 19.16 -17.26
CA MET A 1 45.50 19.59 -16.64
C MET A 1 45.35 19.66 -15.11
N PHE A 2 45.02 18.52 -14.47
CA PHE A 2 44.77 18.35 -13.01
C PHE A 2 45.74 17.30 -12.45
N GLY A 3 47.03 17.53 -12.66
CA GLY A 3 48.08 16.61 -12.22
C GLY A 3 49.24 17.30 -11.57
N LYS A 4 49.01 18.14 -10.57
CA LYS A 4 50.06 18.55 -9.63
C LYS A 4 49.71 18.00 -8.24
N VAL A 5 50.61 17.16 -7.75
CA VAL A 5 50.70 16.56 -6.44
C VAL A 5 50.02 17.44 -5.38
N ILE A 6 48.83 17.02 -4.91
CA ILE A 6 48.20 17.65 -3.78
C ILE A 6 49.16 17.46 -2.61
N ASN A 7 49.79 18.55 -2.15
CA ASN A 7 50.78 18.54 -1.10
C ASN A 7 50.10 18.02 0.16
N LYS A 8 50.61 16.94 0.80
CA LYS A 8 50.10 16.33 2.00
C LYS A 8 49.80 17.34 3.13
N ASN A 9 50.62 18.41 3.18
CA ASN A 9 50.47 19.48 4.13
C ASN A 9 49.19 20.31 3.90
N LEU A 10 48.81 20.57 2.64
CA LEU A 10 47.58 21.31 2.31
C LEU A 10 46.34 20.53 2.67
N ILE A 11 46.35 19.19 2.47
CA ILE A 11 45.25 18.30 2.91
C ILE A 11 45.08 18.35 4.42
N SER A 12 46.17 18.23 5.17
CA SER A 12 46.18 18.28 6.62
C SER A 12 45.66 19.63 7.15
N ILE A 13 46.03 20.73 6.54
CA ILE A 13 45.56 22.07 6.88
C ILE A 13 44.06 22.20 6.62
N GLY A 14 43.58 21.81 5.44
CA GLY A 14 42.15 21.86 5.06
C GLY A 14 41.29 21.03 6.03
N PHE A 15 41.70 19.81 6.34
CA PHE A 15 41.00 18.93 7.26
C PHE A 15 40.98 19.51 8.72
N LYS A 16 42.10 20.02 9.21
CA LYS A 16 42.16 20.66 10.55
C LYS A 16 41.30 21.91 10.61
N ASN A 17 41.23 22.72 9.51
CA ASN A 17 40.40 23.89 9.45
C ASN A 17 38.90 23.53 9.46
N ALA A 18 38.52 22.48 8.77
CA ALA A 18 37.12 21.98 8.74
C ALA A 18 36.63 21.61 10.14
N LEU A 19 37.47 21.05 11.00
CA LEU A 19 37.07 20.55 12.33
C LEU A 19 37.40 21.50 13.48
N ARG A 20 38.30 22.48 13.30
CA ARG A 20 38.81 23.32 14.38
C ARG A 20 37.86 24.44 14.82
N ASP A 21 37.09 24.99 13.87
CA ASP A 21 36.15 26.08 14.14
C ASP A 21 34.78 25.50 14.51
N SER A 22 34.30 25.81 15.71
CA SER A 22 32.93 25.41 16.14
C SER A 22 31.83 25.82 15.15
N LYS A 23 32.04 26.95 14.45
CA LYS A 23 31.11 27.42 13.44
C LYS A 23 31.07 26.52 12.18
N ASN A 24 32.20 25.89 11.84
CA ASN A 24 32.25 24.90 10.74
C ASN A 24 31.55 23.61 11.17
N ILE A 25 31.68 23.19 12.41
CA ILE A 25 30.93 22.02 12.93
C ILE A 25 29.44 22.27 12.87
N ILE A 26 28.98 23.45 13.29
CA ILE A 26 27.57 23.84 13.17
C ILE A 26 27.11 23.81 11.71
N LEU A 27 27.95 24.29 10.79
CA LEU A 27 27.68 24.26 9.36
C LEU A 27 27.53 22.82 8.85
N ILE A 28 28.44 21.92 9.20
CA ILE A 28 28.41 20.49 8.86
C ILE A 28 27.09 19.86 9.33
N VAL A 29 26.69 20.11 10.58
CA VAL A 29 25.45 19.61 11.17
C VAL A 29 24.22 20.14 10.43
N LEU A 30 24.18 21.44 10.12
CA LEU A 30 23.07 22.06 9.39
C LEU A 30 22.94 21.51 7.97
N ILE A 31 24.04 21.42 7.24
CA ILE A 31 24.03 20.84 5.88
C ILE A 31 23.60 19.37 5.94
N GLY A 32 24.12 18.59 6.88
CA GLY A 32 23.75 17.19 7.07
C GLY A 32 22.27 17.01 7.41
N PHE A 33 21.71 17.90 8.25
CA PHE A 33 20.30 17.89 8.58
C PHE A 33 19.41 18.19 7.35
N ILE A 34 19.78 19.19 6.54
CA ILE A 34 19.07 19.53 5.29
C ILE A 34 19.12 18.37 4.31
N LEU A 35 20.29 17.76 4.13
CA LEU A 35 20.43 16.59 3.26
C LEU A 35 19.61 15.39 3.77
N SER A 36 19.51 15.18 5.07
CA SER A 36 18.69 14.11 5.65
C SER A 36 17.20 14.34 5.39
N ILE A 37 16.70 15.56 5.47
CA ILE A 37 15.32 15.90 5.11
C ILE A 37 15.03 15.55 3.65
N ILE A 38 15.94 15.90 2.74
CA ILE A 38 15.81 15.57 1.31
C ILE A 38 15.73 14.05 1.12
N MET A 39 16.61 13.28 1.78
CA MET A 39 16.60 11.82 1.74
C MET A 39 15.29 11.23 2.30
N ILE A 40 14.76 11.78 3.40
CA ILE A 40 13.49 11.37 3.98
C ILE A 40 12.34 11.60 2.99
N CYS A 41 12.28 12.77 2.33
CA CYS A 41 11.25 13.07 1.34
C CYS A 41 11.27 12.07 0.16
N PHE A 42 12.45 11.73 -0.37
CA PHE A 42 12.58 10.72 -1.42
C PHE A 42 12.18 9.32 -0.95
N SER A 43 12.63 8.92 0.23
CA SER A 43 12.29 7.61 0.82
C SER A 43 10.79 7.49 1.09
N PHE A 44 10.18 8.54 1.62
CA PHE A 44 8.75 8.57 1.90
C PHE A 44 7.91 8.40 0.64
N LYS A 45 8.25 9.13 -0.44
CA LYS A 45 7.62 8.97 -1.74
C LYS A 45 7.73 7.54 -2.27
N SER A 46 8.94 6.94 -2.17
CA SER A 46 9.18 5.56 -2.62
C SER A 46 8.35 4.56 -1.82
N SER A 47 8.37 4.68 -0.49
CA SER A 47 7.63 3.80 0.42
C SER A 47 6.12 3.92 0.24
N LEU A 48 5.62 5.14 0.03
CA LEU A 48 4.19 5.39 -0.20
C LEU A 48 3.72 4.79 -1.53
N ASN A 49 4.54 4.91 -2.56
CA ASN A 49 4.25 4.32 -3.87
C ASN A 49 4.33 2.78 -3.83
N GLU A 50 5.29 2.23 -3.10
CA GLU A 50 5.43 0.78 -2.90
C GLU A 50 4.27 0.22 -2.06
N TYR A 51 3.89 0.89 -0.98
CA TYR A 51 2.75 0.55 -0.15
C TYR A 51 1.45 0.57 -0.96
N TRP A 52 1.21 1.66 -1.70
CA TRP A 52 0.00 1.81 -2.51
C TRP A 52 -0.07 0.77 -3.63
N ASN A 53 0.97 0.65 -4.45
CA ASN A 53 1.01 -0.28 -5.57
C ASN A 53 1.26 -1.73 -5.14
N GLY A 54 1.99 -1.94 -4.06
CA GLY A 54 2.41 -3.26 -3.60
C GLY A 54 1.41 -3.96 -2.70
N SER A 55 0.64 -3.21 -1.92
CA SER A 55 -0.29 -3.77 -0.93
C SER A 55 -1.74 -3.51 -1.32
N ILE A 56 -2.13 -2.24 -1.46
CA ILE A 56 -3.54 -1.89 -1.65
C ILE A 56 -4.03 -2.27 -3.05
N LEU A 57 -3.34 -1.84 -4.10
CA LEU A 57 -3.80 -2.09 -5.48
C LEU A 57 -3.68 -3.55 -5.94
N LYS A 58 -3.07 -4.42 -5.14
CA LYS A 58 -3.06 -5.87 -5.38
C LYS A 58 -4.27 -6.60 -4.83
N LEU A 59 -5.01 -5.98 -3.89
CA LEU A 59 -6.21 -6.59 -3.37
C LEU A 59 -7.24 -6.79 -4.47
N VAL A 60 -7.91 -7.93 -4.46
CA VAL A 60 -8.90 -8.31 -5.49
C VAL A 60 -10.00 -7.26 -5.61
N ASP A 61 -10.47 -6.72 -4.48
CA ASP A 61 -11.55 -5.73 -4.46
C ASP A 61 -11.20 -4.44 -5.22
N TYR A 62 -9.94 -4.02 -5.22
CA TYR A 62 -9.48 -2.85 -6.00
C TYR A 62 -9.28 -3.13 -7.48
N ARG A 63 -9.19 -4.40 -7.84
CA ARG A 63 -9.02 -4.88 -9.23
C ARG A 63 -10.32 -5.39 -9.83
N THR A 64 -11.40 -5.40 -9.04
CA THR A 64 -12.71 -5.88 -9.47
C THR A 64 -13.59 -4.72 -9.91
N TYR A 65 -14.19 -4.86 -11.07
CA TYR A 65 -14.98 -3.86 -11.75
C TYR A 65 -16.37 -4.38 -12.04
N ILE A 66 -17.37 -3.50 -11.97
CA ILE A 66 -18.73 -3.77 -12.40
C ILE A 66 -18.85 -3.38 -13.86
N VAL A 67 -19.12 -4.35 -14.70
CA VAL A 67 -19.24 -4.18 -16.16
C VAL A 67 -20.68 -4.42 -16.58
N LYS A 68 -21.26 -3.45 -17.27
CA LYS A 68 -22.57 -3.60 -17.94
C LYS A 68 -22.35 -4.10 -19.34
N TYR A 69 -23.16 -5.08 -19.77
CA TYR A 69 -23.20 -5.57 -21.14
C TYR A 69 -24.50 -5.20 -21.84
N ASP A 70 -24.44 -5.07 -23.15
CA ASP A 70 -25.60 -4.81 -24.01
C ASP A 70 -26.42 -6.10 -24.21
N PRO A 71 -27.65 -6.20 -23.66
CA PRO A 71 -28.47 -7.41 -23.75
C PRO A 71 -28.92 -7.74 -25.16
N SER A 72 -28.88 -6.76 -26.10
CA SER A 72 -29.15 -7.01 -27.50
C SER A 72 -28.05 -7.78 -28.23
N LYS A 73 -26.82 -7.73 -27.72
CA LYS A 73 -25.64 -8.38 -28.29
C LYS A 73 -25.25 -9.66 -27.55
N TYR A 74 -25.45 -9.69 -26.24
CA TYR A 74 -24.98 -10.78 -25.38
C TYR A 74 -26.06 -11.21 -24.38
N ASN A 75 -26.23 -12.51 -24.18
CA ASN A 75 -26.77 -13.03 -22.94
C ASN A 75 -25.64 -13.07 -21.87
N LYS A 76 -25.98 -13.26 -20.58
CA LYS A 76 -25.06 -13.25 -19.46
C LYS A 76 -23.87 -14.22 -19.66
N GLU A 77 -24.13 -15.44 -20.10
CA GLU A 77 -23.10 -16.46 -20.29
C GLU A 77 -22.10 -16.08 -21.40
N ASN A 78 -22.63 -15.57 -22.52
CA ASN A 78 -21.78 -15.11 -23.61
C ASN A 78 -21.00 -13.85 -23.26
N ALA A 79 -21.58 -12.94 -22.45
CA ALA A 79 -20.87 -11.77 -21.93
C ALA A 79 -19.69 -12.18 -21.05
N ILE A 80 -19.91 -13.12 -20.12
CA ILE A 80 -18.83 -13.65 -19.25
C ILE A 80 -17.75 -14.32 -20.10
N LYS A 81 -18.13 -15.15 -21.06
CA LYS A 81 -17.17 -15.83 -21.95
C LYS A 81 -16.35 -14.83 -22.75
N LYS A 82 -17.01 -13.82 -23.32
CA LYS A 82 -16.36 -12.81 -24.18
C LYS A 82 -15.38 -11.94 -23.39
N LEU A 83 -15.76 -11.52 -22.18
CA LEU A 83 -14.88 -10.72 -21.31
C LEU A 83 -13.64 -11.50 -20.85
N LYS A 84 -13.76 -12.82 -20.64
CA LYS A 84 -12.59 -13.68 -20.30
C LYS A 84 -11.57 -13.80 -21.43
N GLU A 85 -11.95 -13.50 -22.67
CA GLU A 85 -11.03 -13.52 -23.82
C GLU A 85 -10.15 -12.25 -23.91
N TYR A 86 -10.48 -11.19 -23.17
CA TYR A 86 -9.69 -9.97 -23.20
C TYR A 86 -8.38 -10.12 -22.44
N GLU A 87 -7.32 -9.58 -23.01
CA GLU A 87 -6.02 -9.51 -22.37
C GLU A 87 -6.12 -8.73 -21.05
N HIS A 88 -5.38 -9.16 -20.03
CA HIS A 88 -5.39 -8.61 -18.68
C HIS A 88 -6.66 -8.85 -17.85
N VAL A 89 -7.65 -9.59 -18.36
CA VAL A 89 -8.79 -10.04 -17.57
C VAL A 89 -8.42 -11.35 -16.89
N GLU A 90 -8.37 -11.34 -15.56
CA GLU A 90 -8.03 -12.51 -14.75
C GLU A 90 -9.26 -13.40 -14.55
N GLU A 91 -10.40 -12.76 -14.26
CA GLU A 91 -11.64 -13.44 -14.00
C GLU A 91 -12.88 -12.62 -14.36
N VAL A 92 -13.96 -13.32 -14.71
CA VAL A 92 -15.30 -12.73 -14.87
C VAL A 92 -16.33 -13.66 -14.22
N PHE A 93 -17.19 -13.09 -13.39
CA PHE A 93 -18.20 -13.83 -12.64
C PHE A 93 -19.50 -13.02 -12.52
N ASP A 94 -20.59 -13.70 -12.17
CA ASP A 94 -21.88 -13.07 -11.91
C ASP A 94 -22.00 -12.63 -10.44
N GLU A 95 -22.99 -11.80 -10.15
CA GLU A 95 -23.26 -11.28 -8.81
C GLU A 95 -23.49 -12.40 -7.79
N SER A 96 -24.15 -13.49 -8.20
CA SER A 96 -24.42 -14.63 -7.31
C SER A 96 -23.17 -15.38 -6.85
N SER A 97 -22.01 -15.10 -7.46
CA SER A 97 -20.71 -15.68 -7.10
C SER A 97 -19.86 -14.78 -6.22
N TYR A 98 -20.28 -13.53 -5.99
CA TYR A 98 -19.43 -12.52 -5.35
C TYR A 98 -19.45 -12.61 -3.84
N PHE A 99 -20.60 -12.52 -3.19
CA PHE A 99 -20.64 -12.60 -1.74
C PHE A 99 -21.96 -13.19 -1.22
N ILE A 100 -21.94 -13.60 0.05
CA ILE A 100 -23.11 -14.05 0.79
C ILE A 100 -22.94 -13.75 2.27
N SER A 101 -24.01 -13.27 2.92
CA SER A 101 -24.05 -13.10 4.37
C SER A 101 -24.49 -14.39 5.05
N MET A 102 -23.75 -14.80 6.06
CA MET A 102 -24.02 -16.02 6.81
C MET A 102 -23.93 -15.77 8.32
N LYS A 103 -24.49 -16.66 9.12
CA LYS A 103 -24.39 -16.67 10.60
C LYS A 103 -23.44 -17.75 11.04
N VAL A 104 -22.62 -17.44 12.03
CA VAL A 104 -21.78 -18.40 12.72
C VAL A 104 -22.60 -19.06 13.84
N ASP A 105 -22.76 -20.37 13.76
CA ASP A 105 -23.50 -21.14 14.76
C ASP A 105 -22.60 -21.67 15.89
N ASP A 106 -21.30 -21.62 15.71
CA ASP A 106 -20.35 -22.16 16.68
C ASP A 106 -20.00 -21.11 17.74
N LYS A 107 -20.42 -21.39 19.00
CA LYS A 107 -20.18 -20.52 20.16
C LYS A 107 -18.69 -20.24 20.42
N SER A 108 -17.78 -21.06 19.91
CA SER A 108 -16.34 -20.82 20.05
C SER A 108 -15.78 -19.72 19.13
N PHE A 109 -16.61 -19.21 18.21
CA PHE A 109 -16.29 -18.13 17.28
C PHE A 109 -17.15 -16.87 17.50
N VAL A 110 -18.01 -16.85 18.51
CA VAL A 110 -18.88 -15.71 18.82
C VAL A 110 -18.92 -15.46 20.32
N ASN A 111 -18.78 -14.20 20.71
CA ASN A 111 -18.87 -13.77 22.11
C ASN A 111 -20.33 -13.44 22.52
N ASP A 112 -21.18 -13.15 21.54
CA ASP A 112 -22.58 -12.76 21.74
C ASP A 112 -23.41 -13.47 20.68
N ASN A 113 -24.43 -14.21 21.13
CA ASN A 113 -25.32 -14.97 20.25
C ASN A 113 -26.12 -14.09 19.27
N ASN A 114 -26.23 -12.79 19.55
CA ASN A 114 -26.91 -11.84 18.69
C ASN A 114 -25.96 -11.19 17.66
N LYS A 115 -24.64 -11.39 17.82
CA LYS A 115 -23.60 -10.81 16.96
C LYS A 115 -22.79 -11.93 16.34
N ASN A 116 -23.35 -12.57 15.34
CA ASN A 116 -22.79 -13.76 14.72
C ASN A 116 -22.74 -13.71 13.18
N GLY A 117 -23.02 -12.56 12.57
CA GLY A 117 -22.97 -12.39 11.12
C GLY A 117 -21.53 -12.32 10.58
N ILE A 118 -21.30 -12.89 9.41
CA ILE A 118 -20.08 -12.78 8.63
C ILE A 118 -20.40 -12.57 7.16
N PHE A 119 -19.48 -11.92 6.45
CA PHE A 119 -19.51 -11.88 4.99
C PHE A 119 -18.57 -12.94 4.42
N LEU A 120 -19.10 -13.78 3.55
CA LEU A 120 -18.33 -14.77 2.80
C LEU A 120 -18.17 -14.28 1.37
N VAL A 121 -16.94 -13.93 1.00
CA VAL A 121 -16.59 -13.34 -0.31
C VAL A 121 -16.01 -14.41 -1.20
N GLY A 122 -16.55 -14.55 -2.41
CA GLY A 122 -16.03 -15.44 -3.44
C GLY A 122 -14.75 -14.88 -4.07
N THR A 123 -13.78 -15.75 -4.30
CA THR A 123 -12.53 -15.40 -5.01
C THR A 123 -11.98 -16.62 -5.75
N VAL A 124 -11.19 -16.41 -6.79
CA VAL A 124 -10.48 -17.47 -7.55
C VAL A 124 -9.02 -17.57 -7.15
N SER A 125 -8.41 -16.44 -7.00
CA SER A 125 -6.99 -16.33 -6.60
C SER A 125 -6.87 -16.08 -5.10
N ASP A 126 -5.66 -16.21 -4.58
CA ASP A 126 -5.39 -15.85 -3.20
C ASP A 126 -5.51 -14.33 -3.03
N PRO A 127 -6.60 -13.84 -2.43
CA PRO A 127 -6.94 -12.42 -2.46
C PRO A 127 -6.06 -11.60 -1.51
N ILE A 128 -5.39 -12.27 -0.57
CA ILE A 128 -4.74 -11.68 0.59
C ILE A 128 -3.48 -12.43 0.97
N LYS A 129 -2.57 -11.72 1.62
CA LYS A 129 -1.38 -12.32 2.24
C LYS A 129 -1.80 -13.10 3.49
N LEU A 130 -1.54 -14.41 3.49
CA LEU A 130 -1.81 -15.25 4.65
C LEU A 130 -0.80 -14.99 5.77
N SER A 131 -1.30 -14.96 7.01
CA SER A 131 -0.49 -14.98 8.22
C SER A 131 -0.22 -16.40 8.70
N ASP A 132 -1.13 -17.34 8.40
CA ASP A 132 -1.03 -18.75 8.77
C ASP A 132 -1.90 -19.62 7.86
N GLY A 133 -1.57 -20.92 7.76
CA GLY A 133 -2.36 -21.91 7.02
C GLY A 133 -2.00 -22.04 5.54
N LYS A 134 -2.99 -22.38 4.72
CA LYS A 134 -2.85 -22.70 3.30
C LYS A 134 -3.87 -21.95 2.46
N ASN A 135 -3.60 -21.87 1.17
CA ASN A 135 -4.47 -21.23 0.17
C ASN A 135 -5.76 -22.03 -0.08
N LEU A 136 -6.80 -21.37 -0.59
CA LEU A 136 -8.10 -21.99 -0.88
C LEU A 136 -7.99 -23.21 -1.82
N ASN A 137 -7.09 -23.15 -2.78
CA ASN A 137 -6.89 -24.21 -3.78
C ASN A 137 -6.11 -25.42 -3.27
N SER A 138 -5.61 -25.39 -2.03
CA SER A 138 -4.83 -26.51 -1.44
C SER A 138 -5.68 -27.66 -0.92
N ILE A 139 -7.02 -27.54 -0.96
CA ILE A 139 -7.97 -28.52 -0.41
C ILE A 139 -8.85 -29.12 -1.52
N SER A 140 -9.22 -30.39 -1.34
CA SER A 140 -10.07 -31.13 -2.28
C SER A 140 -11.45 -30.46 -2.44
N ASN A 141 -12.06 -30.65 -3.62
CA ASN A 141 -13.34 -30.05 -4.01
C ASN A 141 -14.54 -30.48 -3.15
N ASN A 142 -14.37 -31.45 -2.25
CA ASN A 142 -15.45 -31.94 -1.39
C ASN A 142 -15.61 -31.19 -0.05
N GLU A 143 -14.67 -30.31 0.28
CA GLU A 143 -14.74 -29.48 1.49
C GLU A 143 -14.96 -28.01 1.08
N TYR A 144 -15.64 -27.25 1.92
CA TYR A 144 -15.80 -25.81 1.74
C TYR A 144 -14.68 -25.07 2.48
N PRO A 145 -13.55 -24.74 1.81
CA PRO A 145 -12.46 -24.02 2.44
C PRO A 145 -12.81 -22.55 2.64
N ILE A 146 -12.40 -22.00 3.80
CA ILE A 146 -12.46 -20.57 4.07
C ILE A 146 -11.15 -20.05 4.64
N ILE A 147 -10.85 -18.78 4.32
CA ILE A 147 -9.77 -18.00 4.88
C ILE A 147 -10.41 -16.82 5.61
N CYS A 148 -10.18 -16.68 6.92
CA CYS A 148 -10.79 -15.63 7.73
C CYS A 148 -9.73 -14.74 8.39
N SER A 149 -10.17 -13.59 8.91
CA SER A 149 -9.28 -12.74 9.70
C SER A 149 -8.88 -13.43 11.00
N LYS A 150 -7.59 -13.34 11.35
CA LYS A 150 -7.05 -13.81 12.64
C LYS A 150 -7.74 -13.13 13.82
N GLN A 151 -7.99 -11.83 13.69
CA GLN A 151 -8.87 -11.06 14.56
C GLN A 151 -10.24 -11.01 13.89
N PHE A 152 -11.13 -11.88 14.33
CA PHE A 152 -12.44 -12.06 13.74
C PHE A 152 -13.48 -11.15 14.42
N TYR A 153 -14.26 -10.41 13.63
CA TYR A 153 -15.24 -9.43 14.10
C TYR A 153 -16.65 -9.78 13.58
N PRO A 154 -17.40 -10.66 14.23
CA PRO A 154 -18.78 -10.93 13.82
C PRO A 154 -19.64 -9.67 13.95
N PHE A 155 -20.64 -9.52 13.09
CA PHE A 155 -21.53 -8.37 13.11
C PHE A 155 -22.99 -8.76 13.34
N VAL A 156 -23.81 -7.76 13.69
CA VAL A 156 -25.27 -7.85 13.68
C VAL A 156 -25.77 -6.87 12.64
N GLU A 157 -26.64 -7.35 11.77
CA GLU A 157 -27.46 -6.49 10.93
C GLU A 157 -28.65 -6.02 11.76
N ASN A 158 -28.75 -4.70 12.05
CA ASN A 158 -29.93 -4.15 12.68
C ASN A 158 -30.92 -3.66 11.62
N GLU A 159 -32.19 -3.47 12.05
CA GLU A 159 -33.30 -3.02 11.20
C GLU A 159 -33.01 -1.69 10.46
N GLN A 160 -32.00 -0.92 10.91
CA GLN A 160 -31.56 0.35 10.31
C GLN A 160 -30.43 0.17 9.29
N LYS A 161 -30.06 -1.07 8.93
CA LYS A 161 -28.89 -1.39 8.05
C LYS A 161 -27.54 -0.89 8.59
N ASP A 162 -27.45 -0.54 9.86
CA ASP A 162 -26.19 -0.25 10.53
C ASP A 162 -25.56 -1.54 11.04
N TYR A 163 -24.29 -1.77 10.69
CA TYR A 163 -23.55 -2.94 11.12
C TYR A 163 -22.86 -2.67 12.46
N ASN A 164 -23.40 -3.21 13.55
CA ASN A 164 -22.75 -3.18 14.85
C ASN A 164 -21.75 -4.34 14.97
N VAL A 165 -20.47 -4.02 14.90
CA VAL A 165 -19.38 -5.00 14.99
C VAL A 165 -19.16 -5.41 16.45
N SER A 166 -18.97 -6.71 16.70
CA SER A 166 -18.63 -7.23 18.02
C SER A 166 -17.17 -6.93 18.39
N LYS A 167 -16.79 -7.24 19.64
CA LYS A 167 -15.36 -7.28 20.01
C LYS A 167 -14.64 -8.35 19.21
N ALA A 168 -13.38 -8.06 18.85
CA ALA A 168 -12.52 -9.01 18.18
C ALA A 168 -12.40 -10.33 18.93
N ILE A 169 -12.45 -11.43 18.19
CA ILE A 169 -12.24 -12.78 18.70
C ILE A 169 -10.96 -13.30 18.04
N ASP A 170 -9.99 -13.70 18.84
CA ASP A 170 -8.77 -14.31 18.32
C ASP A 170 -9.02 -15.77 17.92
N ILE A 171 -8.92 -16.05 16.63
CA ILE A 171 -9.08 -17.39 16.06
C ILE A 171 -7.76 -18.01 15.57
N SER A 172 -6.62 -17.50 16.02
CA SER A 172 -5.28 -17.94 15.58
C SER A 172 -5.05 -19.45 15.73
N ASN A 173 -5.71 -20.10 16.69
CA ASN A 173 -5.60 -21.54 16.94
C ASN A 173 -6.66 -22.40 16.23
N LYS A 174 -7.38 -21.80 15.26
CA LYS A 174 -8.51 -22.45 14.58
C LYS A 174 -8.17 -22.97 13.18
N VAL A 175 -6.97 -22.79 12.67
CA VAL A 175 -6.56 -23.36 11.37
C VAL A 175 -6.74 -24.88 11.38
N GLY A 176 -7.32 -25.42 10.31
CA GLY A 176 -7.65 -26.83 10.16
C GLY A 176 -8.95 -27.27 10.85
N LYS A 177 -9.58 -26.41 11.67
CA LYS A 177 -10.86 -26.70 12.32
C LYS A 177 -12.04 -26.41 11.42
N ASN A 178 -13.15 -27.08 11.69
CA ASN A 178 -14.42 -26.84 11.02
C ASN A 178 -15.23 -25.78 11.78
N ILE A 179 -15.97 -24.99 11.02
CA ILE A 179 -16.95 -24.02 11.50
C ILE A 179 -18.28 -24.28 10.79
N ASN A 180 -19.39 -24.24 11.54
CA ASN A 180 -20.72 -24.34 10.98
C ASN A 180 -21.27 -22.93 10.73
N LEU A 181 -21.66 -22.68 9.49
CA LEU A 181 -22.29 -21.45 9.07
C LEU A 181 -23.72 -21.75 8.63
N SER A 182 -24.66 -20.90 9.01
CA SER A 182 -26.04 -20.99 8.57
C SER A 182 -26.45 -19.72 7.82
N PHE A 183 -27.49 -19.84 7.01
CA PHE A 183 -28.05 -18.67 6.33
C PHE A 183 -28.86 -17.82 7.29
N ILE A 184 -28.89 -16.52 7.04
CA ILE A 184 -29.64 -15.55 7.84
C ILE A 184 -31.13 -15.90 7.81
N THR A 185 -31.64 -16.40 6.68
CA THR A 185 -33.06 -16.72 6.43
C THR A 185 -33.44 -18.18 6.69
N SER A 186 -32.46 -19.06 6.90
CA SER A 186 -32.71 -20.48 7.11
C SER A 186 -31.84 -21.04 8.23
N ASN A 187 -32.37 -22.06 8.96
CA ASN A 187 -31.56 -22.76 9.97
C ASN A 187 -30.68 -23.87 9.38
N THR A 188 -30.54 -23.92 8.05
CA THR A 188 -29.71 -24.94 7.40
C THR A 188 -28.26 -24.62 7.59
N LYS A 189 -27.49 -25.59 8.11
CA LYS A 189 -26.09 -25.45 8.45
C LYS A 189 -25.22 -26.01 7.33
N GLU A 190 -24.21 -25.26 6.96
CA GLU A 190 -23.14 -25.71 6.07
C GLU A 190 -21.82 -25.76 6.84
N LYS A 191 -21.04 -26.80 6.57
CA LYS A 191 -19.77 -27.03 7.26
C LYS A 191 -18.63 -26.51 6.41
N PHE A 192 -17.90 -25.55 6.94
CA PHE A 192 -16.70 -24.98 6.33
C PHE A 192 -15.46 -25.40 7.10
N LYS A 193 -14.32 -25.40 6.43
CA LYS A 193 -13.01 -25.66 7.02
C LYS A 193 -12.14 -24.43 6.94
N ILE A 194 -11.66 -23.94 8.07
CA ILE A 194 -10.72 -22.82 8.12
C ILE A 194 -9.36 -23.34 7.65
N VAL A 195 -8.95 -22.96 6.45
CA VAL A 195 -7.73 -23.43 5.82
C VAL A 195 -6.57 -22.46 6.00
N GLY A 196 -6.86 -21.19 6.16
CA GLY A 196 -5.89 -20.14 6.36
C GLY A 196 -6.45 -18.97 7.16
N LEU A 197 -5.55 -18.17 7.68
CA LEU A 197 -5.84 -16.93 8.38
C LEU A 197 -5.05 -15.79 7.79
N TYR A 198 -5.64 -14.61 7.82
CA TYR A 198 -4.97 -13.36 7.44
C TYR A 198 -5.04 -12.34 8.59
N ASP A 199 -4.13 -11.39 8.57
CA ASP A 199 -4.21 -10.22 9.43
C ASP A 199 -4.95 -9.10 8.69
N ALA A 200 -6.09 -8.67 9.23
CA ALA A 200 -6.93 -7.66 8.61
C ALA A 200 -6.22 -6.30 8.51
N LYS A 201 -5.38 -5.96 9.49
CA LYS A 201 -4.60 -4.72 9.48
C LYS A 201 -3.52 -4.75 8.39
N GLU A 202 -2.77 -5.86 8.28
CA GLU A 202 -1.74 -6.00 7.24
C GLU A 202 -2.31 -6.02 5.82
N ASN A 203 -3.55 -6.54 5.67
CA ASN A 203 -4.21 -6.65 4.37
C ASN A 203 -5.18 -5.49 4.09
N HIS A 204 -5.32 -4.54 5.01
CA HIS A 204 -6.23 -3.39 4.86
C HIS A 204 -7.68 -3.78 4.53
N THR A 205 -8.13 -4.88 5.14
CA THR A 205 -9.48 -5.43 4.96
C THR A 205 -10.25 -5.36 6.27
N GLU A 206 -11.55 -5.62 6.18
CA GLU A 206 -12.40 -5.73 7.37
C GLU A 206 -12.23 -7.10 8.02
N GLY A 207 -12.23 -7.14 9.35
CA GLY A 207 -12.05 -8.38 10.12
C GLY A 207 -13.30 -9.28 10.16
N ASN A 208 -14.42 -8.85 9.58
CA ASN A 208 -15.67 -9.61 9.45
C ASN A 208 -15.80 -10.36 8.11
N LEU A 209 -14.78 -10.26 7.24
CA LEU A 209 -14.75 -10.95 5.97
C LEU A 209 -14.09 -12.32 6.10
N CYS A 210 -14.66 -13.31 5.43
CA CYS A 210 -14.01 -14.57 5.13
C CYS A 210 -14.04 -14.79 3.62
N TYR A 211 -12.97 -15.34 3.08
CA TYR A 211 -12.84 -15.62 1.65
C TYR A 211 -13.03 -17.10 1.38
N THR A 212 -13.73 -17.42 0.29
CA THR A 212 -13.88 -18.77 -0.24
C THR A 212 -13.85 -18.73 -1.77
N ARG A 213 -14.00 -19.90 -2.41
CA ARG A 213 -14.05 -19.95 -3.88
C ARG A 213 -15.40 -19.48 -4.44
N HIS A 214 -15.38 -18.84 -5.61
CA HIS A 214 -16.59 -18.38 -6.30
C HIS A 214 -17.61 -19.50 -6.57
N ASP A 215 -17.13 -20.69 -6.95
CA ASP A 215 -18.00 -21.82 -7.24
C ASP A 215 -18.82 -22.24 -6.00
N ILE A 216 -18.23 -22.09 -4.81
CA ILE A 216 -18.90 -22.38 -3.52
C ILE A 216 -19.96 -21.32 -3.25
N VAL A 217 -19.64 -20.03 -3.35
CA VAL A 217 -20.61 -18.94 -3.14
C VAL A 217 -21.78 -19.09 -4.10
N LYS A 218 -21.52 -19.33 -5.39
CA LYS A 218 -22.54 -19.56 -6.41
C LYS A 218 -23.42 -20.76 -6.08
N LYS A 219 -22.83 -21.88 -5.68
CA LYS A 219 -23.55 -23.10 -5.29
C LYS A 219 -24.47 -22.84 -4.12
N LEU A 220 -24.00 -22.08 -3.10
CA LEU A 220 -24.75 -21.74 -1.92
C LEU A 220 -25.91 -20.78 -2.27
N ASN A 221 -25.66 -19.73 -3.03
CA ASN A 221 -26.70 -18.80 -3.47
C ASN A 221 -27.79 -19.51 -4.28
N ASN A 222 -27.41 -20.38 -5.21
CA ASN A 222 -28.37 -21.17 -5.98
C ASN A 222 -29.17 -22.15 -5.10
N LYS A 223 -28.51 -22.79 -4.12
CA LYS A 223 -29.15 -23.77 -3.23
C LYS A 223 -30.21 -23.14 -2.32
N TYR A 224 -29.95 -21.92 -1.88
CA TYR A 224 -30.77 -21.26 -0.87
C TYR A 224 -31.63 -20.14 -1.45
N GLN A 225 -31.66 -19.99 -2.78
CA GLN A 225 -32.42 -18.97 -3.51
C GLN A 225 -32.29 -17.60 -2.84
N PHE A 226 -31.04 -17.21 -2.54
CA PHE A 226 -30.77 -15.89 -2.04
C PHE A 226 -31.00 -14.93 -3.19
N ASP A 227 -32.24 -14.41 -3.30
CA ASP A 227 -32.57 -13.28 -4.15
C ASP A 227 -31.85 -12.06 -3.57
N VAL A 228 -30.57 -11.94 -3.90
CA VAL A 228 -29.81 -10.74 -3.64
C VAL A 228 -30.44 -9.64 -4.49
N TYR A 229 -31.29 -8.83 -3.85
CA TYR A 229 -31.85 -7.61 -4.43
C TYR A 229 -32.71 -7.76 -5.69
N ASN A 230 -33.76 -8.54 -5.66
CA ASN A 230 -34.87 -8.41 -6.61
C ASN A 230 -35.93 -7.40 -6.14
N GLU A 231 -35.52 -6.21 -5.65
CA GLU A 231 -36.51 -5.14 -5.41
C GLU A 231 -36.86 -4.35 -6.67
N ASN A 232 -36.10 -4.49 -7.77
CA ASN A 232 -36.49 -3.91 -9.07
C ASN A 232 -36.19 -4.92 -10.17
N ASN A 233 -37.22 -5.38 -10.85
CA ASN A 233 -37.22 -6.29 -12.01
C ASN A 233 -36.51 -5.72 -13.28
N GLU A 234 -35.51 -4.88 -13.16
CA GLU A 234 -34.59 -4.63 -14.22
C GLU A 234 -33.55 -5.76 -14.15
N GLU A 235 -33.55 -6.66 -15.13
CA GLU A 235 -32.44 -7.58 -15.36
C GLU A 235 -31.17 -6.74 -15.37
N ASN A 236 -30.44 -6.75 -14.25
CA ASN A 236 -29.19 -6.04 -14.15
C ASN A 236 -28.22 -6.73 -15.10
N ASN A 237 -28.06 -6.18 -16.31
CA ASN A 237 -27.13 -6.67 -17.33
C ASN A 237 -25.69 -6.34 -16.91
N ILE A 238 -25.33 -6.81 -15.71
CA ILE A 238 -24.04 -6.58 -15.07
C ILE A 238 -23.31 -7.90 -14.80
N VAL A 239 -22.02 -7.84 -14.86
CA VAL A 239 -21.07 -8.87 -14.44
C VAL A 239 -19.90 -8.22 -13.73
N TYR A 240 -19.23 -8.99 -12.88
CA TYR A 240 -18.02 -8.56 -12.20
C TYR A 240 -16.81 -9.06 -12.96
N MET A 241 -15.82 -8.22 -13.11
CA MET A 241 -14.59 -8.51 -13.84
C MET A 241 -13.38 -8.12 -12.98
N THR A 242 -12.48 -9.05 -12.75
CA THR A 242 -11.21 -8.80 -12.08
C THR A 242 -10.09 -8.74 -13.12
N ILE A 243 -9.25 -7.71 -13.06
CA ILE A 243 -8.07 -7.58 -13.90
C ILE A 243 -6.81 -8.01 -13.15
N ASP A 244 -5.77 -8.42 -13.89
CA ASP A 244 -4.49 -8.86 -13.35
C ASP A 244 -3.75 -7.74 -12.58
N ASN A 245 -3.83 -6.51 -13.08
CA ASN A 245 -3.18 -5.34 -12.48
C ASN A 245 -3.95 -4.06 -12.77
N VAL A 246 -4.14 -3.22 -11.77
CA VAL A 246 -4.82 -1.91 -11.91
C VAL A 246 -4.17 -1.01 -12.97
N LYS A 247 -2.87 -1.17 -13.24
CA LYS A 247 -2.17 -0.41 -14.30
C LYS A 247 -2.71 -0.70 -15.69
N ASN A 248 -3.30 -1.88 -15.91
CA ASN A 248 -3.86 -2.31 -17.16
C ASN A 248 -5.32 -1.88 -17.36
N GLU A 249 -5.93 -1.23 -16.35
CA GLU A 249 -7.33 -0.77 -16.38
C GLU A 249 -7.68 0.01 -17.65
N GLN A 250 -6.87 1.02 -18.00
CA GLN A 250 -7.12 1.84 -19.18
C GLN A 250 -7.02 1.05 -20.49
N ASN A 251 -6.14 0.07 -20.55
CA ASN A 251 -6.00 -0.80 -21.71
C ASN A 251 -7.26 -1.68 -21.87
N VAL A 252 -7.74 -2.27 -20.76
CA VAL A 252 -8.97 -3.07 -20.76
C VAL A 252 -10.19 -2.22 -21.14
N ILE A 253 -10.32 -1.01 -20.57
CA ILE A 253 -11.43 -0.10 -20.90
C ILE A 253 -11.46 0.27 -22.39
N LYS A 254 -10.31 0.51 -23.01
CA LYS A 254 -10.22 0.79 -24.46
C LYS A 254 -10.74 -0.37 -25.32
N THR A 255 -10.60 -1.62 -24.86
CA THR A 255 -11.14 -2.78 -25.59
C THR A 255 -12.67 -2.84 -25.56
N PHE A 256 -13.31 -2.10 -24.64
CA PHE A 256 -14.77 -2.02 -24.56
C PHE A 256 -15.39 -1.09 -25.62
N GLU A 257 -14.60 -0.20 -26.22
CA GLU A 257 -15.08 0.70 -27.27
C GLU A 257 -15.67 -0.14 -28.40
N ASN A 258 -16.97 0.12 -28.73
CA ASN A 258 -17.74 -0.59 -29.74
C ASN A 258 -18.02 -2.09 -29.49
N SER A 259 -17.59 -2.64 -28.36
CA SER A 259 -17.79 -4.06 -28.05
C SER A 259 -19.19 -4.40 -27.50
N GLY A 260 -19.90 -3.40 -26.97
CA GLY A 260 -21.15 -3.59 -26.23
C GLY A 260 -20.98 -3.81 -24.75
N PHE A 261 -19.79 -3.51 -24.23
CA PHE A 261 -19.49 -3.47 -22.80
C PHE A 261 -19.25 -2.04 -22.35
N SER A 262 -19.63 -1.74 -21.11
CA SER A 262 -19.34 -0.46 -20.47
C SER A 262 -18.98 -0.66 -18.99
N LEU A 263 -17.98 0.06 -18.52
CA LEU A 263 -17.62 0.06 -17.12
C LEU A 263 -18.59 0.94 -16.33
N ILE A 264 -19.26 0.40 -15.30
CA ILE A 264 -20.11 1.20 -14.41
C ILE A 264 -19.26 1.83 -13.30
N SER A 265 -18.50 1.00 -12.57
CA SER A 265 -17.64 1.46 -11.48
C SER A 265 -16.61 0.37 -11.15
N ALA A 266 -15.50 0.78 -10.52
CA ALA A 266 -14.74 -0.17 -9.71
C ALA A 266 -15.46 -0.31 -8.37
N THR A 267 -15.45 -1.50 -7.78
CA THR A 267 -16.11 -1.77 -6.50
C THR A 267 -15.61 -0.85 -5.37
N LEU A 268 -14.39 -0.30 -5.50
CA LEU A 268 -13.78 0.63 -4.54
C LEU A 268 -13.16 1.88 -5.18
N ASN A 269 -13.84 2.51 -6.14
CA ASN A 269 -13.34 3.69 -6.87
C ASN A 269 -13.00 4.90 -5.99
N LEU A 270 -13.74 5.11 -4.89
CA LEU A 270 -13.53 6.24 -3.99
C LEU A 270 -12.11 6.27 -3.40
N ASN A 271 -11.59 5.10 -3.02
CA ASN A 271 -10.28 5.01 -2.39
C ASN A 271 -9.11 5.18 -3.38
N LYS A 272 -9.29 4.79 -4.65
CA LYS A 272 -8.26 4.96 -5.69
C LYS A 272 -8.03 6.44 -6.01
N THR A 273 -9.11 7.20 -6.17
CA THR A 273 -9.05 8.63 -6.45
C THR A 273 -8.48 9.38 -5.25
N LEU A 274 -8.91 9.04 -4.02
CA LEU A 274 -8.37 9.62 -2.78
C LEU A 274 -6.89 9.31 -2.60
N GLY A 275 -6.45 8.07 -2.85
CA GLY A 275 -5.06 7.69 -2.73
C GLY A 275 -4.14 8.43 -3.71
N ASN A 276 -4.59 8.59 -4.95
CA ASN A 276 -3.85 9.39 -5.94
C ASN A 276 -3.79 10.88 -5.55
N GLN A 277 -4.89 11.44 -5.02
CA GLN A 277 -4.93 12.83 -4.55
C GLN A 277 -4.01 13.02 -3.34
N VAL A 278 -4.07 12.16 -2.34
CA VAL A 278 -3.20 12.20 -1.16
C VAL A 278 -1.72 12.06 -1.56
N SER A 279 -1.39 11.13 -2.44
CA SER A 279 -0.03 10.96 -2.98
C SER A 279 0.45 12.22 -3.71
N CYS A 280 -0.41 12.86 -4.48
CA CYS A 280 -0.09 14.11 -5.19
C CYS A 280 0.14 15.28 -4.21
N ILE A 281 -0.71 15.43 -3.19
CA ILE A 281 -0.56 16.48 -2.16
C ILE A 281 0.75 16.29 -1.41
N ILE A 282 1.06 15.06 -0.98
CA ILE A 282 2.31 14.74 -0.29
C ILE A 282 3.52 15.06 -1.18
N LEU A 283 3.45 14.73 -2.47
CA LEU A 283 4.50 15.02 -3.43
C LEU A 283 4.74 16.53 -3.55
N ILE A 284 3.69 17.33 -3.61
CA ILE A 284 3.78 18.80 -3.66
C ILE A 284 4.45 19.31 -2.37
N ILE A 285 4.04 18.83 -1.20
CA ILE A 285 4.64 19.21 0.09
C ILE A 285 6.14 18.85 0.10
N CYS A 286 6.52 17.66 -0.35
CA CYS A 286 7.93 17.24 -0.46
C CYS A 286 8.73 18.17 -1.38
N ILE A 287 8.17 18.55 -2.53
CA ILE A 287 8.84 19.49 -3.47
C ILE A 287 9.05 20.85 -2.81
N VAL A 288 8.05 21.40 -2.12
CA VAL A 288 8.17 22.67 -1.42
C VAL A 288 9.26 22.62 -0.34
N ILE A 289 9.29 21.56 0.47
CA ILE A 289 10.32 21.32 1.48
C ILE A 289 11.71 21.24 0.84
N MET A 290 11.85 20.53 -0.28
CA MET A 290 13.13 20.43 -1.00
C MET A 290 13.60 21.79 -1.52
N ILE A 291 12.74 22.60 -2.09
CA ILE A 291 13.08 23.96 -2.59
C ILE A 291 13.54 24.85 -1.45
N LEU A 292 12.79 24.87 -0.33
CA LEU A 292 13.17 25.62 0.86
C LEU A 292 14.51 25.17 1.42
N SER A 293 14.73 23.87 1.52
CA SER A 293 15.97 23.27 2.02
C SER A 293 17.17 23.63 1.14
N LEU A 294 17.03 23.59 -0.19
CA LEU A 294 18.06 24.00 -1.13
C LEU A 294 18.37 25.51 -1.03
N SER A 295 17.33 26.35 -0.88
CA SER A 295 17.51 27.79 -0.72
C SER A 295 18.30 28.12 0.56
N ILE A 296 17.99 27.47 1.67
CA ILE A 296 18.70 27.62 2.93
C ILE A 296 20.16 27.12 2.78
N LEU A 297 20.38 26.00 2.09
CA LEU A 297 21.71 25.44 1.85
C LEU A 297 22.58 26.42 1.04
N ILE A 298 22.04 26.98 -0.04
CA ILE A 298 22.75 27.99 -0.86
C ILE A 298 23.10 29.22 0.02
N TYR A 299 22.17 29.74 0.80
CA TYR A 299 22.41 30.86 1.72
C TYR A 299 23.53 30.58 2.72
N ILE A 300 23.53 29.38 3.33
CA ILE A 300 24.55 28.95 4.29
C ILE A 300 25.95 28.87 3.62
N ILE A 301 26.01 28.30 2.42
CA ILE A 301 27.29 28.21 1.66
C ILE A 301 27.83 29.60 1.32
N LEU A 302 27.01 30.51 0.81
CA LEU A 302 27.42 31.87 0.47
C LEU A 302 27.94 32.59 1.71
N LYS A 303 27.22 32.53 2.82
CA LYS A 303 27.65 33.16 4.08
C LYS A 303 28.94 32.54 4.65
N SER A 304 29.17 31.24 4.43
CA SER A 304 30.40 30.57 4.80
C SER A 304 31.58 31.07 3.95
N ILE A 305 31.41 31.28 2.65
CA ILE A 305 32.43 31.83 1.75
C ILE A 305 32.85 33.23 2.21
N ASP A 306 31.89 34.13 2.46
CA ASP A 306 32.18 35.51 2.91
C ASP A 306 32.99 35.54 4.21
N ARG A 307 32.66 34.67 5.16
CA ARG A 307 33.41 34.56 6.43
C ARG A 307 34.86 34.12 6.21
N ARG A 308 35.12 33.25 5.28
CA ARG A 308 36.44 32.67 4.99
C ARG A 308 37.35 33.60 4.24
N ASN A 309 36.81 34.62 3.57
CA ASN A 309 37.63 35.62 2.87
C ASN A 309 38.66 36.29 3.77
N LYS A 310 38.33 36.50 5.08
CA LYS A 310 39.27 37.04 6.07
C LYS A 310 40.43 36.08 6.35
N ASN A 311 40.19 34.77 6.42
CA ASN A 311 41.22 33.78 6.64
C ASN A 311 42.12 33.63 5.37
N HIS A 312 41.53 33.84 4.17
CA HIS A 312 42.31 33.86 2.91
C HIS A 312 43.32 35.01 2.87
N MET A 313 42.90 36.20 3.34
CA MET A 313 43.82 37.35 3.40
C MET A 313 44.98 37.07 4.35
N LEU A 314 44.77 36.41 5.47
CA LEU A 314 45.81 36.02 6.42
C LEU A 314 46.77 35.00 5.78
N LEU A 315 46.31 33.99 5.06
CA LEU A 315 47.18 33.03 4.38
C LEU A 315 48.03 33.71 3.30
N LYS A 316 47.49 34.66 2.57
CA LYS A 316 48.23 35.46 1.62
C LYS A 316 49.27 36.34 2.25
N SER A 317 49.00 36.93 3.43
CA SER A 317 49.96 37.76 4.18
C SER A 317 51.16 36.97 4.70
N ILE A 318 51.01 35.67 4.89
CA ILE A 318 52.05 34.72 5.34
C ILE A 318 52.88 34.19 4.14
N GLY A 319 52.52 34.55 2.88
CA GLY A 319 53.28 34.19 1.70
C GLY A 319 52.73 33.02 0.84
N TYR A 320 51.53 32.51 1.14
CA TYR A 320 50.87 31.51 0.29
C TYR A 320 50.44 32.13 -1.05
N SER A 321 50.70 31.43 -2.15
CA SER A 321 50.23 31.79 -3.47
C SER A 321 48.70 31.70 -3.58
N ASN A 322 48.09 32.44 -4.54
CA ASN A 322 46.66 32.39 -4.77
C ASN A 322 46.14 30.96 -5.02
N ASN A 323 46.91 30.16 -5.78
CA ASN A 323 46.53 28.79 -6.10
C ASN A 323 46.54 27.87 -4.85
N GLU A 324 47.49 28.05 -3.95
CA GLU A 324 47.55 27.28 -2.72
C GLU A 324 46.41 27.64 -1.76
N VAL A 325 46.06 28.90 -1.65
CA VAL A 325 44.91 29.36 -0.86
C VAL A 325 43.58 28.78 -1.40
N VAL A 326 43.39 28.81 -2.73
CA VAL A 326 42.20 28.20 -3.37
C VAL A 326 42.17 26.69 -3.15
N ASN A 327 43.32 26.01 -3.24
CA ASN A 327 43.38 24.57 -3.00
C ASN A 327 43.05 24.22 -1.53
N VAL A 328 43.56 24.95 -0.54
CA VAL A 328 43.22 24.73 0.88
C VAL A 328 41.71 24.89 1.09
N PHE A 329 41.13 25.92 0.52
CA PHE A 329 39.69 26.19 0.61
C PHE A 329 38.82 25.09 -0.04
N THR A 330 39.21 24.65 -1.24
CA THR A 330 38.51 23.58 -1.94
C THR A 330 38.53 22.28 -1.13
N ILE A 331 39.67 21.95 -0.53
CA ILE A 331 39.85 20.78 0.33
C ILE A 331 39.00 20.91 1.59
N GLU A 332 38.96 22.08 2.22
CA GLU A 332 38.13 22.35 3.41
C GLU A 332 36.66 22.13 3.14
N ILE A 333 36.10 22.72 2.05
CA ILE A 333 34.71 22.53 1.65
C ILE A 333 34.42 21.07 1.33
N PHE A 334 35.32 20.37 0.66
CA PHE A 334 35.17 18.97 0.32
C PHE A 334 35.03 18.08 1.57
N PHE A 335 35.89 18.29 2.57
CA PHE A 335 35.78 17.56 3.84
C PHE A 335 34.49 17.89 4.60
N GLU A 336 34.09 19.15 4.64
CA GLU A 336 32.81 19.53 5.27
C GLU A 336 31.62 18.86 4.59
N PHE A 337 31.63 18.80 3.28
CA PHE A 337 30.58 18.13 2.51
C PHE A 337 30.55 16.62 2.79
N ILE A 338 31.71 15.93 2.80
CA ILE A 338 31.79 14.50 3.15
C ILE A 338 31.28 14.24 4.55
N LEU A 339 31.71 15.05 5.54
CA LEU A 339 31.26 14.91 6.93
C LEU A 339 29.76 15.16 7.06
N SER A 340 29.22 16.15 6.33
CA SER A 340 27.78 16.43 6.28
C SER A 340 26.99 15.28 5.68
N LEU A 341 27.50 14.65 4.60
CA LEU A 341 26.91 13.47 3.99
C LEU A 341 26.87 12.28 4.99
N PHE A 342 27.99 12.04 5.66
CA PHE A 342 28.05 10.96 6.65
C PHE A 342 27.05 11.19 7.79
N PHE A 343 26.98 12.42 8.30
CA PHE A 343 26.01 12.80 9.33
C PHE A 343 24.56 12.69 8.85
N SER A 344 24.30 13.06 7.59
CA SER A 344 22.98 12.91 6.95
C SER A 344 22.53 11.46 6.89
N ILE A 345 23.42 10.53 6.50
CA ILE A 345 23.12 9.09 6.44
C ILE A 345 22.82 8.54 7.84
N LEU A 346 23.56 8.97 8.86
CA LEU A 346 23.28 8.57 10.24
C LEU A 346 21.91 9.05 10.70
N LEU A 347 21.59 10.32 10.50
CA LEU A 347 20.27 10.86 10.84
C LEU A 347 19.15 10.16 10.09
N PHE A 348 19.31 9.94 8.79
CA PHE A 348 18.34 9.23 7.98
C PHE A 348 18.09 7.80 8.50
N SER A 349 19.15 7.08 8.85
CA SER A 349 19.05 5.73 9.42
C SER A 349 18.29 5.71 10.76
N MET A 350 18.56 6.69 11.63
CA MET A 350 17.83 6.83 12.89
C MET A 350 16.34 7.11 12.66
N PHE A 351 15.99 8.04 11.77
CA PHE A 351 14.60 8.34 11.41
C PHE A 351 13.88 7.16 10.78
N LYS A 352 14.56 6.41 9.91
CA LYS A 352 13.99 5.20 9.30
C LYS A 352 13.62 4.15 10.36
N ASN A 353 14.49 3.93 11.34
CA ASN A 353 14.23 2.99 12.43
C ASN A 353 13.07 3.44 13.32
N ILE A 354 12.98 4.74 13.62
CA ILE A 354 11.86 5.31 14.38
C ILE A 354 10.54 5.12 13.61
N LEU A 355 10.50 5.43 12.32
CA LEU A 355 9.31 5.25 11.50
C LEU A 355 8.90 3.77 11.42
N GLN A 356 9.84 2.84 11.29
CA GLN A 356 9.53 1.41 11.28
C GLN A 356 8.92 0.95 12.61
N THR A 357 9.41 1.45 13.75
CA THR A 357 8.83 1.12 15.08
C THR A 357 7.40 1.65 15.23
N PHE A 358 7.09 2.81 14.69
CA PHE A 358 5.72 3.35 14.69
C PHE A 358 4.76 2.62 13.73
N TYR A 359 5.28 2.00 12.66
CA TYR A 359 4.46 1.22 11.72
C TYR A 359 4.16 -0.20 12.23
N ILE A 360 4.95 -0.74 13.15
CA ILE A 360 4.80 -2.09 13.71
C ILE A 360 3.96 -2.09 15.00
N SER A 361 3.80 -0.94 15.64
CA SER A 361 2.93 -0.75 16.82
C SER A 361 1.50 -0.38 16.42
#